data_8e6ba868f741a5c01b67a67cf585681b
#
_entry.id   8e6ba868f741a5c01b67a67cf585681b
#
_cell.length_a   1.000
_cell.length_b   1.000
_cell.length_c   1.000
_cell.angle_alpha   90.00
_cell.angle_beta   90.00
_cell.angle_gamma   90.00
#
_symmetry.space_group_name_H-M   'P 1'
#
loop_
_entity.id
_entity.type
_entity.pdbx_description
1 polymer ?
#
loop_
_entity_poly.entity_id
_entity_poly.type
_entity_poly.pdbx_seq_one_letter_code
_entity_poly.pdbx_strand_id
1 'polypeptide(L)'
;MDSPLRLTIETDLSRIDARQWDALAGDQPFLRHAFLCALHDTGCAAPDTGWAPHFLALWRDGQLAGAVPLYLKSHSRGEYVFDYAWADAFQRHGLRYYPKLLSAIPFTPVTGPRLLAANDEDRDTLVRGLVAFAEEVRVSSLHLLFPAATDLRALREAGFMVRESVQFHWTNAGYADFDAFLATMSHDKRKKIRQDRKKVAQAGLEFRWRHGAQIRPEDLDFFYQCYCHTYFNHGNPPYLNREFFQRAYREQPDAFVLVLAERDGQPVAAALNLVGGDVLYGRYWGATEYVPGLHFETCYLQAIAYCIAYGLSLIHI
;
A
#
# COMPACT_ATOMS: atom_id res chain seq x y z
N MET A 1 -28.06 28.90 -6.04
CA MET A 1 -28.43 28.21 -4.79
C MET A 1 -27.36 27.19 -4.56
N ASP A 2 -26.56 27.37 -3.53
CA ASP A 2 -25.53 26.36 -3.21
C ASP A 2 -26.25 25.09 -2.78
N SER A 3 -25.99 24.02 -3.48
CA SER A 3 -26.54 22.71 -3.14
C SER A 3 -26.03 22.26 -1.79
N PRO A 4 -26.89 21.66 -0.95
CA PRO A 4 -26.50 21.28 0.40
C PRO A 4 -25.39 20.25 0.38
N LEU A 5 -24.23 20.59 0.97
CA LEU A 5 -23.17 19.63 1.27
C LEU A 5 -23.65 18.69 2.37
N ARG A 6 -23.43 17.39 2.18
CA ARG A 6 -23.76 16.37 3.15
C ARG A 6 -22.55 15.47 3.43
N LEU A 7 -22.21 15.32 4.69
CA LEU A 7 -21.24 14.33 5.16
C LEU A 7 -21.98 13.09 5.69
N THR A 8 -21.48 11.92 5.33
CA THR A 8 -21.96 10.62 5.84
C THR A 8 -20.81 9.73 6.26
N ILE A 9 -21.07 8.83 7.20
CA ILE A 9 -20.17 7.73 7.54
C ILE A 9 -20.73 6.46 6.93
N GLU A 10 -19.97 5.83 6.07
CA GLU A 10 -20.31 4.58 5.42
C GLU A 10 -19.47 3.44 6.01
N THR A 11 -20.12 2.43 6.53
CA THR A 11 -19.45 1.24 7.08
C THR A 11 -19.28 0.11 6.06
N ASP A 12 -19.86 0.30 4.88
CA ASP A 12 -19.81 -0.61 3.75
C ASP A 12 -19.50 0.19 2.49
N LEU A 13 -18.28 0.01 1.96
CA LEU A 13 -17.80 0.73 0.78
C LEU A 13 -18.61 0.41 -0.47
N SER A 14 -19.25 -0.77 -0.54
CA SER A 14 -20.08 -1.17 -1.69
C SER A 14 -21.29 -0.24 -1.92
N ARG A 15 -21.68 0.57 -0.92
CA ARG A 15 -22.73 1.59 -1.03
C ARG A 15 -22.30 2.85 -1.76
N ILE A 16 -21.00 3.02 -1.98
CA ILE A 16 -20.45 4.14 -2.75
C ILE A 16 -20.18 3.63 -4.17
N ASP A 17 -20.63 4.37 -5.17
CA ASP A 17 -20.36 4.03 -6.57
C ASP A 17 -18.86 3.98 -6.86
N ALA A 18 -18.40 2.83 -7.38
CA ALA A 18 -16.98 2.57 -7.61
C ALA A 18 -16.34 3.58 -8.59
N ARG A 19 -17.09 4.05 -9.60
CA ARG A 19 -16.55 4.99 -10.58
C ARG A 19 -16.35 6.38 -9.96
N GLN A 20 -17.28 6.80 -9.09
CA GLN A 20 -17.15 8.07 -8.38
C GLN A 20 -15.98 8.03 -7.38
N TRP A 21 -15.83 6.92 -6.65
CA TRP A 21 -14.70 6.72 -5.75
C TRP A 21 -13.36 6.73 -6.52
N ASP A 22 -13.26 5.93 -7.57
CA ASP A 22 -12.03 5.78 -8.35
C ASP A 22 -11.63 7.07 -9.08
N ALA A 23 -12.58 7.91 -9.46
CA ALA A 23 -12.29 9.23 -10.00
C ALA A 23 -11.57 10.15 -9.01
N LEU A 24 -11.83 10.00 -7.70
CA LEU A 24 -11.13 10.73 -6.62
C LEU A 24 -9.83 10.05 -6.19
N ALA A 25 -9.77 8.72 -6.22
CA ALA A 25 -8.60 7.93 -5.84
C ALA A 25 -7.44 8.06 -6.84
N GLY A 26 -7.73 8.43 -8.08
CA GLY A 26 -6.73 8.58 -9.16
C GLY A 26 -6.07 7.25 -9.51
N ASP A 27 -4.79 7.27 -9.84
CA ASP A 27 -4.03 6.09 -10.29
C ASP A 27 -3.43 5.26 -9.15
N GLN A 28 -3.75 5.57 -7.88
CA GLN A 28 -3.24 4.85 -6.73
C GLN A 28 -3.92 3.47 -6.61
N PRO A 29 -3.23 2.34 -6.91
CA PRO A 29 -3.87 1.03 -7.02
C PRO A 29 -4.44 0.53 -5.70
N PHE A 30 -3.87 0.96 -4.57
CA PHE A 30 -4.30 0.57 -3.23
C PHE A 30 -5.53 1.35 -2.72
N LEU A 31 -5.86 2.47 -3.36
CA LEU A 31 -7.04 3.28 -3.04
C LEU A 31 -8.22 2.98 -3.97
N ARG A 32 -8.02 2.16 -5.00
CA ARG A 32 -9.13 1.74 -5.85
C ARG A 32 -10.22 1.09 -5.03
N HIS A 33 -11.47 1.39 -5.38
CA HIS A 33 -12.65 0.83 -4.74
C HIS A 33 -12.58 -0.70 -4.65
N ALA A 34 -12.21 -1.35 -5.75
CA ALA A 34 -12.08 -2.81 -5.84
C ALA A 34 -11.03 -3.37 -4.87
N PHE A 35 -9.88 -2.68 -4.67
CA PHE A 35 -8.84 -3.12 -3.75
C PHE A 35 -9.32 -3.06 -2.28
N LEU A 36 -9.97 -1.96 -1.91
CA LEU A 36 -10.50 -1.78 -0.57
C LEU A 36 -11.65 -2.75 -0.29
N CYS A 37 -12.57 -2.93 -1.24
CA CYS A 37 -13.63 -3.94 -1.12
C CYS A 37 -13.05 -5.35 -0.98
N ALA A 38 -11.98 -5.69 -1.73
CA ALA A 38 -11.33 -6.99 -1.58
C ALA A 38 -10.80 -7.22 -0.16
N LEU A 39 -10.22 -6.20 0.48
CA LEU A 39 -9.77 -6.27 1.89
C LEU A 39 -10.93 -6.54 2.87
N HIS A 40 -12.09 -5.90 2.65
CA HIS A 40 -13.24 -6.02 3.55
C HIS A 40 -13.96 -7.35 3.35
N ASP A 41 -14.30 -7.68 2.11
CA ASP A 41 -15.13 -8.83 1.76
C ASP A 41 -14.43 -10.16 2.04
N THR A 42 -13.09 -10.18 2.00
CA THR A 42 -12.28 -11.36 2.36
C THR A 42 -11.94 -11.42 3.85
N GLY A 43 -12.43 -10.47 4.65
CA GLY A 43 -12.23 -10.41 6.08
C GLY A 43 -10.81 -10.01 6.51
N CYS A 44 -9.94 -9.61 5.57
CA CYS A 44 -8.58 -9.17 5.92
C CYS A 44 -8.61 -7.88 6.74
N ALA A 45 -9.43 -6.90 6.34
CA ALA A 45 -9.68 -5.66 7.08
C ALA A 45 -11.16 -5.59 7.48
N ALA A 46 -11.48 -6.10 8.67
CA ALA A 46 -12.81 -6.23 9.20
C ALA A 46 -12.83 -5.90 10.71
N PRO A 47 -14.01 -5.70 11.34
CA PRO A 47 -14.08 -5.45 12.78
C PRO A 47 -13.35 -6.50 13.62
N ASP A 48 -13.45 -7.78 13.27
CA ASP A 48 -12.79 -8.89 13.98
C ASP A 48 -11.27 -8.88 13.87
N THR A 49 -10.73 -8.26 12.80
CA THR A 49 -9.29 -8.04 12.62
C THR A 49 -8.84 -6.66 13.12
N GLY A 50 -9.72 -5.93 13.79
CA GLY A 50 -9.46 -4.62 14.37
C GLY A 50 -9.44 -3.47 13.36
N TRP A 51 -10.02 -3.65 12.19
CA TRP A 51 -10.17 -2.66 11.12
C TRP A 51 -11.65 -2.47 10.78
N ALA A 52 -12.43 -1.79 11.63
CA ALA A 52 -13.84 -1.53 11.35
C ALA A 52 -13.99 -0.34 10.37
N PRO A 53 -14.52 -0.55 9.14
CA PRO A 53 -14.67 0.52 8.14
C PRO A 53 -15.63 1.62 8.63
N HIS A 54 -15.23 2.89 8.45
CA HIS A 54 -16.02 4.08 8.77
C HIS A 54 -15.69 5.18 7.75
N PHE A 55 -15.87 4.91 6.44
CA PHE A 55 -15.53 5.85 5.39
C PHE A 55 -16.30 7.17 5.54
N LEU A 56 -15.59 8.27 5.63
CA LEU A 56 -16.22 9.58 5.57
C LEU A 56 -16.45 9.93 4.09
N ALA A 57 -17.69 10.22 3.70
CA ALA A 57 -18.06 10.60 2.36
C ALA A 57 -18.72 11.99 2.33
N LEU A 58 -18.22 12.86 1.45
CA LEU A 58 -18.75 14.19 1.19
C LEU A 58 -19.56 14.16 -0.12
N TRP A 59 -20.82 14.52 -0.03
CA TRP A 59 -21.76 14.52 -1.14
C TRP A 59 -22.14 15.95 -1.52
N ARG A 60 -22.20 16.22 -2.83
CA ARG A 60 -22.75 17.44 -3.43
C ARG A 60 -23.69 17.05 -4.56
N ASP A 61 -24.96 17.42 -4.49
CA ASP A 61 -26.00 17.05 -5.48
C ASP A 61 -26.13 15.53 -5.72
N GLY A 62 -25.91 14.73 -4.71
CA GLY A 62 -25.92 13.27 -4.83
C GLY A 62 -24.69 12.65 -5.51
N GLN A 63 -23.70 13.46 -5.85
CA GLN A 63 -22.42 13.01 -6.38
C GLN A 63 -21.36 13.02 -5.26
N LEU A 64 -20.42 12.08 -5.31
CA LEU A 64 -19.30 12.02 -4.37
C LEU A 64 -18.29 13.13 -4.67
N ALA A 65 -18.25 14.16 -3.83
CA ALA A 65 -17.32 15.29 -3.96
C ALA A 65 -16.00 15.04 -3.22
N GLY A 66 -16.01 14.16 -2.20
CA GLY A 66 -14.81 13.80 -1.47
C GLY A 66 -15.03 12.56 -0.60
N ALA A 67 -13.93 11.92 -0.22
CA ALA A 67 -13.98 10.75 0.65
C ALA A 67 -12.68 10.59 1.47
N VAL A 68 -12.79 9.88 2.60
CA VAL A 68 -11.63 9.48 3.41
C VAL A 68 -11.74 8.00 3.73
N PRO A 69 -10.73 7.17 3.37
CA PRO A 69 -10.64 5.80 3.85
C PRO A 69 -10.35 5.83 5.35
N LEU A 70 -11.37 5.64 6.17
CA LEU A 70 -11.34 5.78 7.62
C LEU A 70 -11.73 4.46 8.28
N TYR A 71 -11.07 4.14 9.40
CA TYR A 71 -11.31 2.93 10.17
C TYR A 71 -11.36 3.24 11.67
N LEU A 72 -12.27 2.59 12.38
CA LEU A 72 -12.23 2.51 13.83
C LEU A 72 -11.32 1.33 14.21
N LYS A 73 -10.20 1.63 14.87
CA LYS A 73 -9.14 0.67 15.18
C LYS A 73 -9.19 0.21 16.63
N SER A 74 -9.25 -1.11 16.84
CA SER A 74 -9.18 -1.70 18.18
C SER A 74 -7.74 -2.01 18.66
N HIS A 75 -6.74 -1.90 17.78
CA HIS A 75 -5.31 -2.07 18.05
C HIS A 75 -4.47 -1.49 16.89
N SER A 76 -3.16 -1.34 17.06
CA SER A 76 -2.28 -0.74 16.02
C SER A 76 -1.56 -1.74 15.11
N ARG A 77 -1.94 -3.04 15.14
CA ARG A 77 -1.36 -4.02 14.24
C ARG A 77 -1.76 -3.74 12.78
N GLY A 78 -0.81 -3.92 11.86
CA GLY A 78 -1.01 -3.73 10.42
C GLY A 78 -0.93 -2.28 9.94
N GLU A 79 -0.61 -1.31 10.82
CA GLU A 79 -0.49 0.11 10.48
C GLU A 79 0.92 0.48 9.96
N TYR A 80 1.94 -0.29 10.35
CA TYR A 80 3.35 -0.02 10.07
C TYR A 80 3.88 1.30 10.64
N VAL A 81 3.12 1.92 11.55
CA VAL A 81 3.54 3.05 12.38
C VAL A 81 3.43 2.61 13.83
N PHE A 82 4.53 2.76 14.57
CA PHE A 82 4.61 2.28 15.94
C PHE A 82 4.18 3.39 16.90
N ASP A 83 3.04 3.19 17.55
CA ASP A 83 2.46 4.09 18.55
C ASP A 83 2.27 3.42 19.94
N TYR A 84 2.97 2.32 20.17
CA TYR A 84 2.88 1.56 21.42
C TYR A 84 3.23 2.40 22.65
N ALA A 85 4.16 3.35 22.52
CA ALA A 85 4.51 4.27 23.62
C ALA A 85 3.33 5.17 24.04
N TRP A 86 2.48 5.56 23.07
CA TRP A 86 1.26 6.33 23.35
C TRP A 86 0.22 5.45 24.04
N ALA A 87 -0.03 4.24 23.52
CA ALA A 87 -0.97 3.31 24.13
C ALA A 87 -0.58 2.97 25.57
N ASP A 88 0.71 2.75 25.83
CA ASP A 88 1.26 2.49 27.16
C ASP A 88 1.14 3.73 28.10
N ALA A 89 1.38 4.93 27.59
CA ALA A 89 1.19 6.16 28.35
C ALA A 89 -0.27 6.35 28.77
N PHE A 90 -1.23 6.15 27.85
CA PHE A 90 -2.65 6.20 28.17
C PHE A 90 -3.01 5.18 29.26
N GLN A 91 -2.56 3.93 29.13
CA GLN A 91 -2.82 2.88 30.10
C GLN A 91 -2.25 3.23 31.49
N ARG A 92 -1.03 3.76 31.56
CA ARG A 92 -0.40 4.19 32.83
C ARG A 92 -1.18 5.30 33.54
N HIS A 93 -1.90 6.14 32.78
CA HIS A 93 -2.77 7.18 33.32
C HIS A 93 -4.23 6.75 33.50
N GLY A 94 -4.55 5.44 33.38
CA GLY A 94 -5.90 4.91 33.55
C GLY A 94 -6.86 5.30 32.41
N LEU A 95 -6.32 5.74 31.25
CA LEU A 95 -7.08 6.16 30.10
C LEU A 95 -7.10 5.05 29.03
N ARG A 96 -8.16 5.01 28.23
CA ARG A 96 -8.27 4.07 27.10
C ARG A 96 -7.71 4.71 25.84
N TYR A 97 -6.73 4.06 25.21
CA TYR A 97 -6.18 4.47 23.92
C TYR A 97 -7.01 3.94 22.74
N TYR A 98 -7.53 2.74 22.85
CA TYR A 98 -8.38 2.14 21.84
C TYR A 98 -9.86 2.16 22.28
N PRO A 99 -10.80 2.29 21.32
CA PRO A 99 -10.57 2.46 19.90
C PRO A 99 -10.04 3.86 19.56
N LYS A 100 -9.33 3.96 18.41
CA LYS A 100 -8.91 5.20 17.78
C LYS A 100 -9.41 5.27 16.34
N LEU A 101 -9.50 6.46 15.74
CA LEU A 101 -9.76 6.63 14.32
C LEU A 101 -8.45 6.65 13.54
N LEU A 102 -8.46 6.00 12.37
CA LEU A 102 -7.31 5.89 11.51
C LEU A 102 -7.69 6.01 10.04
N SER A 103 -7.15 7.01 9.34
CA SER A 103 -7.14 7.04 7.88
C SER A 103 -5.84 6.43 7.37
N ALA A 104 -5.94 5.28 6.72
CA ALA A 104 -4.83 4.54 6.15
C ALA A 104 -5.35 3.54 5.12
N ILE A 105 -4.45 3.00 4.30
CA ILE A 105 -4.73 1.79 3.53
C ILE A 105 -4.31 0.60 4.39
N PRO A 106 -5.21 -0.33 4.73
CA PRO A 106 -4.87 -1.46 5.58
C PRO A 106 -3.67 -2.25 5.05
N PHE A 107 -2.73 -2.59 5.92
CA PHE A 107 -1.52 -3.38 5.65
C PHE A 107 -0.61 -2.81 4.55
N THR A 108 -0.73 -1.50 4.24
CA THR A 108 -0.09 -0.89 3.07
C THR A 108 0.55 0.45 3.43
N PRO A 109 1.84 0.48 3.86
CA PRO A 109 2.55 1.70 4.23
C PRO A 109 3.03 2.48 3.00
N VAL A 110 2.11 2.91 2.16
CA VAL A 110 2.37 3.63 0.91
C VAL A 110 1.85 5.06 1.04
N THR A 111 2.70 6.03 0.68
CA THR A 111 2.31 7.45 0.62
C THR A 111 1.29 7.67 -0.49
N GLY A 112 0.23 8.42 -0.20
CA GLY A 112 -0.81 8.77 -1.16
C GLY A 112 -1.91 9.60 -0.51
N PRO A 113 -2.90 10.06 -1.28
CA PRO A 113 -3.99 10.87 -0.74
C PRO A 113 -4.76 10.08 0.33
N ARG A 114 -5.08 10.79 1.41
CA ARG A 114 -5.98 10.31 2.46
C ARG A 114 -7.26 11.15 2.49
N LEU A 115 -7.18 12.35 1.93
CA LEU A 115 -8.31 13.23 1.67
C LEU A 115 -8.59 13.18 0.17
N LEU A 116 -9.43 12.24 -0.25
CA LEU A 116 -9.80 12.06 -1.67
C LEU A 116 -10.73 13.20 -2.05
N ALA A 117 -10.22 14.23 -2.72
CA ALA A 117 -10.98 15.39 -3.15
C ALA A 117 -10.32 16.07 -4.36
N ALA A 118 -11.13 16.60 -5.26
CA ALA A 118 -10.66 17.27 -6.46
C ALA A 118 -10.07 18.67 -6.18
N ASN A 119 -10.48 19.33 -5.10
CA ASN A 119 -10.09 20.69 -4.75
C ASN A 119 -9.84 20.86 -3.26
N ASP A 120 -9.27 22.00 -2.88
CA ASP A 120 -8.88 22.30 -1.52
C ASP A 120 -10.05 22.56 -0.59
N GLU A 121 -11.14 23.15 -1.07
CA GLU A 121 -12.34 23.43 -0.28
C GLU A 121 -12.98 22.13 0.22
N ASP A 122 -13.06 21.12 -0.64
CA ASP A 122 -13.56 19.79 -0.28
C ASP A 122 -12.62 19.09 0.70
N ARG A 123 -11.27 19.24 0.54
CA ARG A 123 -10.29 18.74 1.53
C ARG A 123 -10.49 19.37 2.91
N ASP A 124 -10.66 20.68 2.95
CA ASP A 124 -10.90 21.41 4.22
C ASP A 124 -12.22 20.96 4.87
N THR A 125 -13.25 20.69 4.05
CA THR A 125 -14.53 20.17 4.53
C THR A 125 -14.40 18.76 5.07
N LEU A 126 -13.63 17.88 4.40
CA LEU A 126 -13.34 16.53 4.89
C LEU A 126 -12.59 16.56 6.23
N VAL A 127 -11.60 17.45 6.38
CA VAL A 127 -10.84 17.57 7.65
C VAL A 127 -11.75 18.03 8.79
N ARG A 128 -12.62 19.03 8.56
CA ARG A 128 -13.61 19.45 9.55
C ARG A 128 -14.55 18.31 9.93
N GLY A 129 -15.01 17.54 8.93
CA GLY A 129 -15.85 16.35 9.15
C GLY A 129 -15.15 15.26 9.96
N LEU A 130 -13.86 15.00 9.69
CA LEU A 130 -13.06 14.05 10.47
C LEU A 130 -12.93 14.44 11.94
N VAL A 131 -12.64 15.73 12.21
CA VAL A 131 -12.52 16.25 13.59
C VAL A 131 -13.86 16.14 14.30
N ALA A 132 -14.96 16.62 13.69
CA ALA A 132 -16.30 16.54 14.24
C ALA A 132 -16.72 15.10 14.55
N PHE A 133 -16.46 14.15 13.63
CA PHE A 133 -16.75 12.75 13.84
C PHE A 133 -15.90 12.13 14.97
N ALA A 134 -14.62 12.47 15.06
CA ALA A 134 -13.76 12.02 16.16
C ALA A 134 -14.26 12.48 17.54
N GLU A 135 -14.76 13.71 17.63
CA GLU A 135 -15.36 14.26 18.84
C GLU A 135 -16.70 13.58 19.17
N GLU A 136 -17.55 13.36 18.18
CA GLU A 136 -18.84 12.67 18.32
C GLU A 136 -18.67 11.26 18.90
N VAL A 137 -17.76 10.46 18.31
CA VAL A 137 -17.53 9.08 18.75
C VAL A 137 -16.60 8.98 19.97
N ARG A 138 -16.05 10.11 20.42
CA ARG A 138 -15.21 10.23 21.64
C ARG A 138 -14.02 9.28 21.65
N VAL A 139 -13.32 9.16 20.53
CA VAL A 139 -12.09 8.37 20.44
C VAL A 139 -10.91 9.06 21.10
N SER A 140 -9.89 8.31 21.45
CA SER A 140 -8.67 8.84 22.06
C SER A 140 -7.86 9.73 21.10
N SER A 141 -7.89 9.41 19.81
CA SER A 141 -7.09 10.07 18.78
C SER A 141 -7.59 9.76 17.37
N LEU A 142 -7.20 10.63 16.44
CA LEU A 142 -7.40 10.50 15.00
C LEU A 142 -6.04 10.59 14.31
N HIS A 143 -5.70 9.59 13.51
CA HIS A 143 -4.44 9.50 12.78
C HIS A 143 -4.69 9.43 11.28
N LEU A 144 -3.82 10.09 10.50
CA LEU A 144 -3.72 9.88 9.05
C LEU A 144 -2.31 9.42 8.73
N LEU A 145 -2.16 8.19 8.22
CA LEU A 145 -0.85 7.60 7.96
C LEU A 145 -0.45 7.76 6.50
N PHE A 146 0.80 8.16 6.28
CA PHE A 146 1.39 8.34 4.95
C PHE A 146 0.56 9.25 4.02
N PRO A 147 0.04 10.41 4.51
CA PRO A 147 -0.73 11.31 3.66
C PRO A 147 0.14 11.89 2.55
N ALA A 148 -0.49 12.21 1.41
CA ALA A 148 0.17 12.94 0.33
C ALA A 148 0.51 14.38 0.77
N ALA A 149 1.49 14.99 0.10
CA ALA A 149 1.86 16.39 0.38
C ALA A 149 0.68 17.36 0.20
N THR A 150 -0.23 17.06 -0.71
CA THR A 150 -1.46 17.83 -0.95
C THR A 150 -2.43 17.84 0.23
N ASP A 151 -2.39 16.82 1.08
CA ASP A 151 -3.27 16.75 2.25
C ASP A 151 -2.73 17.58 3.44
N LEU A 152 -1.40 17.81 3.47
CA LEU A 152 -0.73 18.36 4.64
C LEU A 152 -1.15 19.80 4.98
N ARG A 153 -1.53 20.63 3.98
CA ARG A 153 -2.00 21.99 4.22
C ARG A 153 -3.25 21.96 5.10
N ALA A 154 -4.30 21.30 4.64
CA ALA A 154 -5.58 21.23 5.35
C ALA A 154 -5.43 20.60 6.75
N LEU A 155 -4.60 19.58 6.89
CA LEU A 155 -4.33 18.92 8.17
C LEU A 155 -3.60 19.85 9.15
N ARG A 156 -2.58 20.58 8.70
CA ARG A 156 -1.85 21.55 9.55
C ARG A 156 -2.73 22.71 10.01
N GLU A 157 -3.53 23.27 9.10
CA GLU A 157 -4.48 24.33 9.40
C GLU A 157 -5.54 23.90 10.41
N ALA A 158 -5.93 22.63 10.42
CA ALA A 158 -6.82 22.05 11.42
C ALA A 158 -6.12 21.64 12.73
N GLY A 159 -4.83 21.93 12.89
CA GLY A 159 -4.08 21.68 14.13
C GLY A 159 -3.52 20.27 14.29
N PHE A 160 -3.48 19.45 13.24
CA PHE A 160 -2.84 18.14 13.31
C PHE A 160 -1.34 18.25 13.51
N MET A 161 -0.82 17.45 14.44
CA MET A 161 0.62 17.28 14.62
C MET A 161 1.20 16.42 13.52
N VAL A 162 2.25 16.91 12.85
CA VAL A 162 2.94 16.16 11.81
C VAL A 162 4.12 15.40 12.41
N ARG A 163 4.19 14.11 12.14
CA ARG A 163 5.34 13.24 12.44
C ARG A 163 5.98 12.81 11.13
N GLU A 164 7.26 13.04 10.98
CA GLU A 164 8.02 12.71 9.78
C GLU A 164 8.81 11.41 9.98
N SER A 165 8.93 10.63 8.91
CA SER A 165 9.81 9.47 8.81
C SER A 165 10.43 9.40 7.41
N VAL A 166 11.42 8.53 7.23
CA VAL A 166 12.11 8.37 5.95
C VAL A 166 11.56 7.18 5.21
N GLN A 167 11.31 7.37 3.91
CA GLN A 167 10.95 6.32 2.97
C GLN A 167 11.92 6.36 1.78
N PHE A 168 12.36 5.20 1.28
CA PHE A 168 13.31 5.13 0.18
C PHE A 168 12.57 4.93 -1.14
N HIS A 169 12.94 5.74 -2.12
CA HIS A 169 12.46 5.62 -3.49
C HIS A 169 13.64 5.48 -4.44
N TRP A 170 13.44 4.78 -5.54
CA TRP A 170 14.34 4.83 -6.68
C TRP A 170 13.65 5.62 -7.80
N THR A 171 14.38 6.55 -8.40
CA THR A 171 13.87 7.39 -9.50
C THR A 171 14.58 7.01 -10.81
N ASN A 172 13.80 6.81 -11.85
CA ASN A 172 14.31 6.59 -13.19
C ASN A 172 14.74 7.92 -13.81
N ALA A 173 16.02 8.07 -14.08
CA ALA A 173 16.56 9.25 -14.74
C ALA A 173 16.61 9.12 -16.28
N GLY A 174 15.78 8.24 -16.85
CA GLY A 174 15.74 8.00 -18.30
C GLY A 174 16.88 7.09 -18.77
N TYR A 175 17.22 6.07 -17.99
CA TYR A 175 18.28 5.12 -18.36
C TYR A 175 17.87 4.30 -19.59
N ALA A 176 18.82 4.16 -20.55
CA ALA A 176 18.59 3.35 -21.74
C ALA A 176 18.44 1.84 -21.42
N ASP A 177 19.20 1.38 -20.42
CA ASP A 177 19.20 0.01 -19.93
C ASP A 177 19.74 -0.06 -18.49
N PHE A 178 19.77 -1.27 -17.93
CA PHE A 178 20.28 -1.51 -16.59
C PHE A 178 21.78 -1.22 -16.43
N ASP A 179 22.59 -1.42 -17.48
CA ASP A 179 24.02 -1.09 -17.44
C ASP A 179 24.27 0.42 -17.43
N ALA A 180 23.44 1.22 -18.14
CA ALA A 180 23.44 2.67 -18.04
C ALA A 180 23.11 3.14 -16.61
N PHE A 181 22.15 2.53 -15.94
CA PHE A 181 21.89 2.78 -14.52
C PHE A 181 23.12 2.43 -13.65
N LEU A 182 23.72 1.26 -13.83
CA LEU A 182 24.92 0.88 -13.08
C LEU A 182 26.10 1.83 -13.34
N ALA A 183 26.21 2.41 -14.52
CA ALA A 183 27.28 3.35 -14.87
C ALA A 183 27.24 4.63 -14.00
N THR A 184 26.09 5.01 -13.46
CA THR A 184 25.97 6.18 -12.55
C THR A 184 26.55 5.92 -11.15
N MET A 185 26.83 4.67 -10.81
CA MET A 185 27.35 4.30 -9.49
C MET A 185 28.89 4.33 -9.44
N SER A 186 29.44 4.43 -8.22
CA SER A 186 30.87 4.24 -8.02
C SER A 186 31.33 2.86 -8.48
N HIS A 187 32.58 2.74 -8.86
CA HIS A 187 33.20 1.49 -9.33
C HIS A 187 32.92 0.32 -8.35
N ASP A 188 33.08 0.55 -7.04
CA ASP A 188 32.97 -0.51 -6.04
C ASP A 188 31.51 -0.98 -5.87
N LYS A 189 30.55 -0.04 -5.87
CA LYS A 189 29.12 -0.37 -5.84
C LYS A 189 28.71 -1.18 -7.07
N ARG A 190 29.09 -0.72 -8.26
CA ARG A 190 28.82 -1.41 -9.52
C ARG A 190 29.44 -2.81 -9.55
N LYS A 191 30.73 -2.94 -9.13
CA LYS A 191 31.42 -4.23 -9.03
C LYS A 191 30.66 -5.17 -8.08
N LYS A 192 30.25 -4.69 -6.91
CA LYS A 192 29.52 -5.49 -5.93
C LYS A 192 28.20 -5.99 -6.48
N ILE A 193 27.38 -5.13 -7.09
CA ILE A 193 26.09 -5.52 -7.69
C ILE A 193 26.30 -6.59 -8.76
N ARG A 194 27.27 -6.40 -9.67
CA ARG A 194 27.56 -7.40 -10.70
C ARG A 194 28.02 -8.73 -10.12
N GLN A 195 28.82 -8.72 -9.05
CA GLN A 195 29.22 -9.94 -8.36
C GLN A 195 28.07 -10.65 -7.70
N ASP A 196 27.16 -9.92 -7.03
CA ASP A 196 26.00 -10.51 -6.36
C ASP A 196 25.01 -11.07 -7.38
N ARG A 197 24.74 -10.39 -8.49
CA ARG A 197 23.95 -10.93 -9.62
C ARG A 197 24.57 -12.20 -10.20
N LYS A 198 25.91 -12.21 -10.38
CA LYS A 198 26.64 -13.38 -10.87
C LYS A 198 26.47 -14.59 -9.93
N LYS A 199 26.52 -14.39 -8.61
CA LYS A 199 26.31 -15.47 -7.63
C LYS A 199 24.90 -16.05 -7.73
N VAL A 200 23.88 -15.19 -7.86
CA VAL A 200 22.49 -15.63 -8.04
C VAL A 200 22.31 -16.42 -9.33
N ALA A 201 22.90 -15.96 -10.45
CA ALA A 201 22.86 -16.68 -11.71
C ALA A 201 23.62 -18.02 -11.64
N GLN A 202 24.79 -18.08 -10.94
CA GLN A 202 25.54 -19.32 -10.72
C GLN A 202 24.81 -20.33 -9.83
N ALA A 203 23.84 -19.89 -9.04
CA ALA A 203 22.91 -20.77 -8.32
C ALA A 203 21.82 -21.37 -9.23
N GLY A 204 21.90 -21.15 -10.55
CA GLY A 204 20.95 -21.69 -11.51
C GLY A 204 19.61 -20.97 -11.56
N LEU A 205 19.56 -19.71 -11.12
CA LEU A 205 18.33 -18.94 -11.06
C LEU A 205 18.14 -18.07 -12.28
N GLU A 206 16.95 -18.13 -12.86
CA GLU A 206 16.44 -17.27 -13.92
C GLU A 206 15.27 -16.44 -13.39
N PHE A 207 15.07 -15.24 -13.96
CA PHE A 207 14.00 -14.33 -13.53
C PHE A 207 12.99 -14.13 -14.66
N ARG A 208 11.71 -14.17 -14.29
CA ARG A 208 10.61 -13.87 -15.21
C ARG A 208 9.68 -12.83 -14.61
N TRP A 209 9.32 -11.86 -15.43
CA TRP A 209 8.26 -10.92 -15.11
C TRP A 209 6.93 -11.42 -15.67
N ARG A 210 5.91 -11.39 -14.84
CA ARG A 210 4.53 -11.64 -15.22
C ARG A 210 3.72 -10.37 -14.91
N HIS A 211 3.07 -9.81 -15.92
CA HIS A 211 2.31 -8.58 -15.80
C HIS A 211 0.90 -8.78 -16.33
N GLY A 212 -0.11 -8.27 -15.63
CA GLY A 212 -1.49 -8.32 -16.07
C GLY A 212 -1.94 -9.74 -16.40
N ALA A 213 -2.57 -9.95 -17.55
CA ALA A 213 -3.07 -11.24 -18.01
C ALA A 213 -2.02 -12.35 -18.19
N GLN A 214 -0.72 -12.03 -18.07
CA GLN A 214 0.34 -13.05 -18.09
C GLN A 214 0.46 -13.82 -16.77
N ILE A 215 -0.10 -13.27 -15.68
CA ILE A 215 -0.09 -13.92 -14.36
C ILE A 215 -1.12 -15.05 -14.39
N ARG A 216 -0.66 -16.26 -14.14
CA ARG A 216 -1.51 -17.45 -14.09
C ARG A 216 -1.98 -17.71 -12.65
N PRO A 217 -3.06 -18.45 -12.44
CA PRO A 217 -3.52 -18.82 -11.10
C PRO A 217 -2.44 -19.47 -10.24
N GLU A 218 -1.65 -20.38 -10.83
CA GLU A 218 -0.55 -21.06 -10.14
C GLU A 218 0.60 -20.11 -9.75
N ASP A 219 0.84 -19.04 -10.49
CA ASP A 219 1.84 -18.02 -10.16
C ASP A 219 1.42 -17.24 -8.89
N LEU A 220 0.11 -16.92 -8.76
CA LEU A 220 -0.45 -16.28 -7.56
C LEU A 220 -0.43 -17.22 -6.36
N ASP A 221 -0.74 -18.51 -6.56
CA ASP A 221 -0.72 -19.51 -5.51
C ASP A 221 0.69 -19.73 -4.97
N PHE A 222 1.68 -19.81 -5.85
CA PHE A 222 3.08 -19.88 -5.45
C PHE A 222 3.53 -18.61 -4.71
N PHE A 223 3.16 -17.44 -5.24
CA PHE A 223 3.44 -16.18 -4.53
C PHE A 223 2.82 -16.19 -3.13
N TYR A 224 1.57 -16.63 -2.97
CA TYR A 224 0.92 -16.69 -1.66
C TYR A 224 1.64 -17.65 -0.70
N GLN A 225 2.15 -18.78 -1.18
CA GLN A 225 2.99 -19.66 -0.39
C GLN A 225 4.27 -18.94 0.10
N CYS A 226 4.95 -18.23 -0.79
CA CYS A 226 6.13 -17.42 -0.44
C CYS A 226 5.81 -16.33 0.59
N TYR A 227 4.69 -15.64 0.42
CA TYR A 227 4.19 -14.61 1.33
C TYR A 227 3.97 -15.18 2.74
N CYS A 228 3.30 -16.32 2.84
CA CYS A 228 3.08 -17.00 4.12
C CYS A 228 4.41 -17.40 4.79
N HIS A 229 5.36 -17.95 4.04
CA HIS A 229 6.68 -18.32 4.55
C HIS A 229 7.40 -17.11 5.19
N THR A 230 7.35 -15.95 4.54
CA THR A 230 7.97 -14.74 5.10
C THR A 230 7.35 -14.35 6.44
N TYR A 231 6.02 -14.37 6.55
CA TYR A 231 5.34 -14.03 7.80
C TYR A 231 5.64 -15.05 8.91
N PHE A 232 5.59 -16.35 8.62
CA PHE A 232 5.88 -17.39 9.62
C PHE A 232 7.34 -17.35 10.09
N ASN A 233 8.29 -17.06 9.20
CA ASN A 233 9.70 -16.88 9.55
C ASN A 233 9.92 -15.69 10.50
N HIS A 234 9.03 -14.69 10.47
CA HIS A 234 9.00 -13.56 11.40
C HIS A 234 8.13 -13.81 12.65
N GLY A 235 7.61 -15.02 12.84
CA GLY A 235 6.80 -15.39 13.99
C GLY A 235 5.38 -14.80 14.01
N ASN A 236 4.87 -14.37 12.86
CA ASN A 236 3.55 -13.77 12.75
C ASN A 236 2.68 -14.52 11.73
N PRO A 237 1.37 -14.59 11.93
CA PRO A 237 0.47 -15.03 10.88
C PRO A 237 0.37 -13.95 9.78
N PRO A 238 0.13 -14.34 8.52
CA PRO A 238 -0.10 -13.39 7.44
C PRO A 238 -1.37 -12.56 7.67
N TYR A 239 -1.31 -11.25 7.39
CA TYR A 239 -2.48 -10.36 7.47
C TYR A 239 -3.48 -10.57 6.34
N LEU A 240 -2.98 -10.91 5.15
CA LEU A 240 -3.79 -11.08 3.95
C LEU A 240 -3.94 -12.56 3.63
N ASN A 241 -5.15 -12.98 3.24
CA ASN A 241 -5.42 -14.35 2.85
C ASN A 241 -5.30 -14.55 1.32
N ARG A 242 -5.34 -15.81 0.88
CA ARG A 242 -5.25 -16.18 -0.55
C ARG A 242 -6.38 -15.56 -1.37
N GLU A 243 -7.59 -15.54 -0.83
CA GLU A 243 -8.77 -15.02 -1.51
C GLU A 243 -8.63 -13.53 -1.82
N PHE A 244 -8.03 -12.76 -0.90
CA PHE A 244 -7.73 -11.35 -1.13
C PHE A 244 -6.86 -11.16 -2.38
N PHE A 245 -5.74 -11.88 -2.50
CA PHE A 245 -4.85 -11.73 -3.66
C PHE A 245 -5.53 -12.14 -4.96
N GLN A 246 -6.30 -13.23 -4.95
CA GLN A 246 -7.06 -13.69 -6.12
C GLN A 246 -8.13 -12.66 -6.54
N ARG A 247 -8.86 -12.09 -5.57
CA ARG A 247 -9.88 -11.10 -5.84
C ARG A 247 -9.29 -9.77 -6.31
N ALA A 248 -8.29 -9.23 -5.60
CA ALA A 248 -7.63 -8.00 -5.98
C ALA A 248 -7.00 -8.08 -7.38
N TYR A 249 -6.39 -9.21 -7.73
CA TYR A 249 -5.88 -9.45 -9.08
C TYR A 249 -7.01 -9.49 -10.12
N ARG A 250 -8.08 -10.22 -9.87
CA ARG A 250 -9.22 -10.34 -10.82
C ARG A 250 -9.83 -8.97 -11.13
N GLU A 251 -9.96 -8.10 -10.14
CA GLU A 251 -10.60 -6.79 -10.28
C GLU A 251 -9.70 -5.73 -10.94
N GLN A 252 -8.36 -5.87 -10.81
CA GLN A 252 -7.39 -4.92 -11.37
C GLN A 252 -6.12 -5.64 -11.86
N PRO A 253 -6.24 -6.54 -12.85
CA PRO A 253 -5.12 -7.38 -13.29
C PRO A 253 -3.93 -6.56 -13.79
N ASP A 254 -4.17 -5.46 -14.49
CA ASP A 254 -3.12 -4.62 -15.09
C ASP A 254 -2.26 -3.87 -14.05
N ALA A 255 -2.71 -3.81 -12.80
CA ALA A 255 -1.89 -3.26 -11.72
C ALA A 255 -0.85 -4.26 -11.21
N PHE A 256 -1.05 -5.58 -11.41
CA PHE A 256 -0.21 -6.60 -10.79
C PHE A 256 1.03 -6.93 -11.62
N VAL A 257 2.19 -6.95 -10.96
CA VAL A 257 3.48 -7.40 -11.52
C VAL A 257 4.12 -8.38 -10.57
N LEU A 258 4.32 -9.62 -11.01
CA LEU A 258 5.07 -10.64 -10.31
C LEU A 258 6.48 -10.77 -10.90
N VAL A 259 7.48 -10.77 -10.03
CA VAL A 259 8.84 -11.20 -10.35
C VAL A 259 9.00 -12.61 -9.79
N LEU A 260 9.16 -13.59 -10.67
CA LEU A 260 9.41 -14.99 -10.31
C LEU A 260 10.89 -15.31 -10.50
N ALA A 261 11.51 -15.91 -9.49
CA ALA A 261 12.82 -16.54 -9.61
C ALA A 261 12.61 -18.05 -9.79
N GLU A 262 13.13 -18.61 -10.86
CA GLU A 262 12.94 -20.01 -11.24
C GLU A 262 14.28 -20.74 -11.29
N ARG A 263 14.29 -22.02 -10.88
CA ARG A 263 15.38 -22.98 -11.09
C ARG A 263 14.84 -24.18 -11.83
N ASP A 264 15.47 -24.55 -12.95
CA ASP A 264 15.04 -25.65 -13.82
C ASP A 264 13.54 -25.55 -14.18
N GLY A 265 13.06 -24.32 -14.43
CA GLY A 265 11.66 -24.03 -14.77
C GLY A 265 10.67 -24.12 -13.61
N GLN A 266 11.14 -24.33 -12.37
CA GLN A 266 10.30 -24.36 -11.18
C GLN A 266 10.52 -23.07 -10.36
N PRO A 267 9.44 -22.38 -9.92
CA PRO A 267 9.57 -21.16 -9.14
C PRO A 267 10.06 -21.47 -7.71
N VAL A 268 11.04 -20.70 -7.23
CA VAL A 268 11.63 -20.83 -5.89
C VAL A 268 11.47 -19.55 -5.05
N ALA A 269 11.20 -18.42 -5.69
CA ALA A 269 10.89 -17.17 -4.99
C ALA A 269 9.96 -16.30 -5.85
N ALA A 270 9.21 -15.43 -5.17
CA ALA A 270 8.33 -14.47 -5.82
C ALA A 270 8.32 -13.12 -5.10
N ALA A 271 8.26 -12.04 -5.87
CA ALA A 271 7.95 -10.71 -5.37
C ALA A 271 6.73 -10.14 -6.10
N LEU A 272 5.77 -9.65 -5.32
CA LEU A 272 4.61 -8.93 -5.83
C LEU A 272 4.85 -7.43 -5.78
N ASN A 273 4.64 -6.80 -6.91
CA ASN A 273 4.60 -5.35 -7.06
C ASN A 273 3.24 -4.94 -7.65
N LEU A 274 2.84 -3.69 -7.42
CA LEU A 274 1.70 -3.09 -8.12
C LEU A 274 2.16 -1.85 -8.88
N VAL A 275 1.53 -1.61 -10.03
CA VAL A 275 1.74 -0.40 -10.85
C VAL A 275 0.52 0.51 -10.71
N GLY A 276 0.76 1.81 -10.53
CA GLY A 276 -0.26 2.84 -10.58
C GLY A 276 0.32 4.08 -11.25
N GLY A 277 -0.30 4.52 -12.35
CA GLY A 277 0.29 5.55 -13.20
C GLY A 277 1.66 5.13 -13.70
N ASP A 278 2.67 5.92 -13.40
CA ASP A 278 4.08 5.68 -13.76
C ASP A 278 4.95 5.19 -12.58
N VAL A 279 4.31 4.70 -11.49
CA VAL A 279 4.98 4.26 -10.26
C VAL A 279 4.83 2.76 -10.06
N LEU A 280 5.94 2.09 -9.74
CA LEU A 280 5.97 0.70 -9.27
C LEU A 280 6.04 0.68 -7.74
N TYR A 281 5.16 -0.05 -7.11
CA TYR A 281 5.12 -0.24 -5.65
C TYR A 281 5.57 -1.65 -5.29
N GLY A 282 6.78 -1.81 -4.76
CA GLY A 282 7.24 -3.07 -4.18
C GLY A 282 6.47 -3.39 -2.91
N ARG A 283 5.86 -4.59 -2.83
CA ARG A 283 4.97 -4.90 -1.70
C ARG A 283 5.37 -6.12 -0.90
N TYR A 284 5.29 -7.28 -1.49
CA TYR A 284 5.46 -8.53 -0.76
C TYR A 284 6.46 -9.42 -1.47
N TRP A 285 7.19 -10.17 -0.70
CA TRP A 285 8.16 -11.11 -1.22
C TRP A 285 8.25 -12.35 -0.33
N GLY A 286 8.75 -13.42 -0.90
CA GLY A 286 9.20 -14.58 -0.16
C GLY A 286 9.89 -15.59 -1.04
N ALA A 287 10.48 -16.59 -0.41
CA ALA A 287 11.18 -17.67 -1.06
C ALA A 287 10.93 -19.00 -0.34
N THR A 288 10.97 -20.11 -1.08
CA THR A 288 10.86 -21.46 -0.51
C THR A 288 12.20 -22.01 -0.08
N GLU A 289 13.30 -21.38 -0.51
CA GLU A 289 14.66 -21.75 -0.14
C GLU A 289 15.55 -20.52 0.06
N TYR A 290 16.63 -20.68 0.80
CA TYR A 290 17.59 -19.60 1.01
C TYR A 290 18.66 -19.62 -0.07
N VAL A 291 18.78 -18.51 -0.82
CA VAL A 291 19.88 -18.25 -1.75
C VAL A 291 20.47 -16.87 -1.45
N PRO A 292 21.79 -16.76 -1.17
CA PRO A 292 22.44 -15.48 -0.87
C PRO A 292 22.25 -14.46 -2.01
N GLY A 293 21.72 -13.28 -1.69
CA GLY A 293 21.47 -12.20 -2.65
C GLY A 293 20.14 -12.28 -3.41
N LEU A 294 19.38 -13.38 -3.28
CA LEU A 294 18.13 -13.58 -4.00
C LEU A 294 17.08 -12.50 -3.68
N HIS A 295 16.92 -12.15 -2.41
CA HIS A 295 16.02 -11.07 -2.00
C HIS A 295 16.33 -9.75 -2.70
N PHE A 296 17.61 -9.35 -2.67
CA PHE A 296 18.03 -8.10 -3.28
C PHE A 296 17.87 -8.11 -4.80
N GLU A 297 18.21 -9.22 -5.47
CA GLU A 297 18.00 -9.39 -6.90
C GLU A 297 16.51 -9.29 -7.24
N THR A 298 15.65 -10.06 -6.56
CA THR A 298 14.23 -10.18 -6.89
C THR A 298 13.45 -8.89 -6.60
N CYS A 299 13.67 -8.28 -5.42
CA CYS A 299 12.85 -7.15 -4.97
C CYS A 299 13.36 -5.79 -5.46
N TYR A 300 14.67 -5.66 -5.73
CA TYR A 300 15.27 -4.36 -6.09
C TYR A 300 15.80 -4.34 -7.51
N LEU A 301 16.71 -5.24 -7.86
CA LEU A 301 17.39 -5.14 -9.16
C LEU A 301 16.45 -5.50 -10.31
N GLN A 302 15.58 -6.50 -10.13
CA GLN A 302 14.55 -6.86 -11.10
C GLN A 302 13.46 -5.78 -11.21
N ALA A 303 13.07 -5.14 -10.09
CA ALA A 303 12.13 -4.02 -10.11
C ALA A 303 12.73 -2.81 -10.86
N ILE A 304 14.01 -2.48 -10.63
CA ILE A 304 14.71 -1.41 -11.36
C ILE A 304 14.77 -1.73 -12.87
N ALA A 305 15.17 -2.96 -13.22
CA ALA A 305 15.23 -3.40 -14.61
C ALA A 305 13.85 -3.34 -15.29
N TYR A 306 12.79 -3.75 -14.57
CA TYR A 306 11.42 -3.65 -15.04
C TYR A 306 11.00 -2.19 -15.30
N CYS A 307 11.26 -1.27 -14.34
CA CYS A 307 10.94 0.15 -14.52
C CYS A 307 11.68 0.79 -15.69
N ILE A 308 12.95 0.44 -15.90
CA ILE A 308 13.71 0.92 -17.07
C ILE A 308 13.09 0.39 -18.37
N ALA A 309 12.76 -0.91 -18.42
CA ALA A 309 12.20 -1.54 -19.62
C ALA A 309 10.79 -1.02 -19.98
N TYR A 310 9.98 -0.66 -19.00
CA TYR A 310 8.61 -0.19 -19.21
C TYR A 310 8.42 1.33 -19.05
N GLY A 311 9.53 2.09 -18.86
CA GLY A 311 9.49 3.55 -18.78
C GLY A 311 8.80 4.09 -17.52
N LEU A 312 8.74 3.30 -16.43
CA LEU A 312 8.19 3.78 -15.16
C LEU A 312 9.17 4.74 -14.48
N SER A 313 8.63 5.79 -13.84
CA SER A 313 9.44 6.89 -13.30
C SER A 313 10.01 6.61 -11.90
N LEU A 314 9.31 5.82 -11.09
CA LEU A 314 9.60 5.70 -9.67
C LEU A 314 9.34 4.27 -9.17
N ILE A 315 10.16 3.82 -8.22
CA ILE A 315 9.86 2.67 -7.37
C ILE A 315 9.67 3.17 -5.94
N HIS A 316 8.51 2.89 -5.39
CA HIS A 316 8.24 3.00 -3.97
C HIS A 316 8.65 1.68 -3.32
N ILE A 317 9.70 1.73 -2.53
CA ILE A 317 10.33 0.55 -1.91
C ILE A 317 9.84 0.34 -0.49
#